data_b45f202f8bdd4b1fe413ca20b9cb7e6c
#
_entry.id   b45f202f8bdd4b1fe413ca20b9cb7e6c
#
_cell.length_a   1.000
_cell.length_b   1.000
_cell.length_c   1.000
_cell.angle_alpha   90.00
_cell.angle_beta   90.00
_cell.angle_gamma   90.00
#
_symmetry.space_group_name_H-M   'P 1'
#
loop_
_entity.id
_entity.type
_entity.pdbx_description
1 polymer ?
#
loop_
_entity_poly.entity_id
_entity_poly.type
_entity_poly.pdbx_seq_one_letter_code
_entity_poly.pdbx_strand_id
1 'polypeptide(L)'
;TDQLVMGDALAVCLLKLKSFTSKDFAKYHPGGALGKKLYLRVGDLSSQNEIPKVSPSTSAKDVIVEITNKRLGVTAVVDNNDIVGVITDGDIRRILSDCDNFLDLKAKDFMSIFPKTLESSSMAIEAKNIMETNEISQLLVTTDGIYSGVIHIHDLNKEGII
;
A
#
# COMPACT_ATOMS: atom_id res chain seq x y z
N THR A 1 30.89 -34.85 3.15
CA THR A 1 30.17 -34.28 4.33
C THR A 1 31.10 -33.36 5.13
N ASP A 2 32.31 -33.75 5.48
CA ASP A 2 33.22 -32.94 6.32
C ASP A 2 33.70 -31.68 5.60
N GLN A 3 33.96 -31.76 4.30
CA GLN A 3 34.30 -30.57 3.46
C GLN A 3 33.19 -29.55 3.43
N LEU A 4 31.92 -29.95 3.41
CA LEU A 4 30.78 -29.04 3.41
C LEU A 4 30.69 -28.31 4.74
N VAL A 5 30.80 -29.05 5.86
CA VAL A 5 30.78 -28.46 7.21
C VAL A 5 31.94 -27.50 7.42
N MET A 6 33.13 -27.84 6.93
CA MET A 6 34.30 -26.97 6.99
C MET A 6 34.07 -25.68 6.17
N GLY A 7 33.49 -25.80 4.97
CA GLY A 7 33.15 -24.65 4.12
C GLY A 7 32.14 -23.72 4.78
N ASP A 8 31.09 -24.27 5.37
CA ASP A 8 30.08 -23.50 6.09
C ASP A 8 30.69 -22.80 7.32
N ALA A 9 31.53 -23.50 8.09
CA ALA A 9 32.20 -22.91 9.24
C ALA A 9 33.10 -21.72 8.83
N LEU A 10 33.88 -21.88 7.75
CA LEU A 10 34.71 -20.79 7.20
C LEU A 10 33.85 -19.61 6.72
N ALA A 11 32.73 -19.88 6.04
CA ALA A 11 31.82 -18.83 5.60
C ALA A 11 31.26 -18.02 6.79
N VAL A 12 30.82 -18.71 7.86
CA VAL A 12 30.32 -18.04 9.08
C VAL A 12 31.41 -17.22 9.76
N CYS A 13 32.65 -17.73 9.83
CA CYS A 13 33.78 -16.99 10.38
C CYS A 13 34.10 -15.74 9.56
N LEU A 14 34.05 -15.82 8.23
CA LEU A 14 34.28 -14.69 7.34
C LEU A 14 33.17 -13.64 7.44
N LEU A 15 31.90 -14.05 7.57
CA LEU A 15 30.79 -13.13 7.81
C LEU A 15 31.01 -12.32 9.08
N LYS A 16 31.42 -12.97 10.17
CA LYS A 16 31.74 -12.29 11.44
C LYS A 16 32.93 -11.37 11.33
N LEU A 17 34.02 -11.84 10.74
CA LEU A 17 35.27 -11.06 10.54
C LEU A 17 35.04 -9.79 9.71
N LYS A 18 34.18 -9.86 8.69
CA LYS A 18 33.84 -8.72 7.82
C LYS A 18 32.68 -7.89 8.32
N SER A 19 32.11 -8.22 9.49
CA SER A 19 30.87 -7.59 10.01
C SER A 19 29.76 -7.54 8.96
N PHE A 20 29.65 -8.59 8.14
CA PHE A 20 28.73 -8.68 7.03
C PHE A 20 27.29 -8.69 7.54
N THR A 21 26.50 -7.74 7.05
CA THR A 21 25.12 -7.51 7.52
C THR A 21 24.08 -8.01 6.53
N SER A 22 22.81 -8.07 6.96
CA SER A 22 21.67 -8.31 6.08
C SER A 22 21.56 -7.27 4.95
N LYS A 23 21.98 -6.02 5.19
CA LYS A 23 22.04 -4.96 4.16
C LYS A 23 23.09 -5.28 3.09
N ASP A 24 24.24 -5.80 3.51
CA ASP A 24 25.27 -6.19 2.55
C ASP A 24 24.81 -7.37 1.71
N PHE A 25 24.15 -8.36 2.31
CA PHE A 25 23.58 -9.48 1.58
C PHE A 25 22.53 -9.01 0.54
N ALA A 26 21.62 -8.14 0.95
CA ALA A 26 20.57 -7.60 0.08
C ALA A 26 21.15 -6.79 -1.11
N LYS A 27 22.29 -6.14 -0.94
CA LYS A 27 23.00 -5.44 -2.02
C LYS A 27 23.45 -6.38 -3.14
N TYR A 28 23.85 -7.60 -2.79
CA TYR A 28 24.26 -8.62 -3.78
C TYR A 28 23.10 -9.45 -4.30
N HIS A 29 21.98 -9.49 -3.57
CA HIS A 29 20.75 -10.23 -3.91
C HIS A 29 19.49 -9.37 -3.79
N PRO A 30 19.40 -8.26 -4.55
CA PRO A 30 18.30 -7.30 -4.41
C PRO A 30 16.92 -7.90 -4.76
N GLY A 31 16.87 -8.87 -5.66
CA GLY A 31 15.62 -9.56 -6.06
C GLY A 31 15.14 -10.65 -5.10
N GLY A 32 15.93 -11.01 -4.09
CA GLY A 32 15.51 -11.97 -3.07
C GLY A 32 14.58 -11.37 -2.02
N ALA A 33 13.89 -12.22 -1.24
CA ALA A 33 12.94 -11.80 -0.21
C ALA A 33 13.52 -10.76 0.78
N LEU A 34 14.78 -10.93 1.18
CA LEU A 34 15.47 -9.98 2.05
C LEU A 34 15.78 -8.66 1.32
N GLY A 35 16.18 -8.72 0.05
CA GLY A 35 16.45 -7.54 -0.77
C GLY A 35 15.20 -6.71 -0.98
N LYS A 36 14.09 -7.34 -1.36
CA LYS A 36 12.80 -6.68 -1.52
C LYS A 36 12.34 -5.98 -0.25
N LYS A 37 12.45 -6.63 0.93
CA LYS A 37 12.12 -6.00 2.23
C LYS A 37 12.96 -4.77 2.55
N LEU A 38 14.18 -4.67 2.03
CA LEU A 38 15.10 -3.58 2.35
C LEU A 38 15.16 -2.48 1.29
N TYR A 39 14.69 -2.72 0.07
CA TYR A 39 14.83 -1.76 -1.03
C TYR A 39 13.54 -1.42 -1.75
N LEU A 40 12.51 -2.31 -1.72
CA LEU A 40 11.26 -2.07 -2.43
C LEU A 40 10.49 -0.92 -1.78
N ARG A 41 10.11 0.05 -2.60
CA ARG A 41 9.36 1.24 -2.16
C ARG A 41 7.89 1.13 -2.50
N VAL A 42 7.09 1.88 -1.77
CA VAL A 42 5.64 1.99 -1.98
C VAL A 42 5.33 2.47 -3.40
N GLY A 43 6.10 3.45 -3.90
CA GLY A 43 5.94 3.98 -5.26
C GLY A 43 6.16 2.95 -6.36
N ASP A 44 7.09 1.99 -6.16
CA ASP A 44 7.36 0.93 -7.14
C ASP A 44 6.14 0.02 -7.35
N LEU A 45 5.33 -0.16 -6.29
CA LEU A 45 4.12 -0.98 -6.30
C LEU A 45 2.90 -0.18 -6.74
N SER A 46 2.67 0.98 -6.13
CA SER A 46 1.49 1.80 -6.40
C SER A 46 1.44 2.33 -7.84
N SER A 47 2.61 2.53 -8.49
CA SER A 47 2.69 2.97 -9.89
C SER A 47 2.13 1.95 -10.90
N GLN A 48 1.96 0.69 -10.49
CA GLN A 48 1.37 -0.38 -11.30
C GLN A 48 -0.16 -0.40 -11.20
N ASN A 49 -0.73 0.32 -10.24
CA ASN A 49 -2.15 0.41 -9.99
C ASN A 49 -2.77 1.62 -10.68
N GLU A 50 -4.09 1.55 -10.88
CA GLU A 50 -4.88 2.70 -11.25
C GLU A 50 -4.93 3.73 -10.10
N ILE A 51 -5.24 4.99 -10.44
CA ILE A 51 -5.32 6.09 -9.47
C ILE A 51 -6.79 6.47 -9.27
N PRO A 52 -7.54 5.77 -8.37
CA PRO A 52 -8.95 6.05 -8.14
C PRO A 52 -9.11 7.37 -7.38
N LYS A 53 -9.85 8.31 -7.97
CA LYS A 53 -10.14 9.60 -7.33
C LYS A 53 -11.50 10.15 -7.73
N VAL A 54 -12.15 10.80 -6.78
CA VAL A 54 -13.40 11.52 -6.97
C VAL A 54 -13.34 12.87 -6.25
N SER A 55 -14.23 13.80 -6.61
CA SER A 55 -14.41 15.05 -5.88
C SER A 55 -15.41 14.89 -4.73
N PRO A 56 -15.43 15.80 -3.74
CA PRO A 56 -16.45 15.79 -2.68
C PRO A 56 -17.88 15.89 -3.18
N SER A 57 -18.09 16.48 -4.36
CA SER A 57 -19.39 16.67 -4.99
C SER A 57 -19.83 15.52 -5.90
N THR A 58 -18.98 14.52 -6.12
CA THR A 58 -19.26 13.33 -6.96
C THR A 58 -20.46 12.56 -6.40
N SER A 59 -21.40 12.13 -7.27
CA SER A 59 -22.57 11.35 -6.86
C SER A 59 -22.17 9.97 -6.31
N ALA A 60 -22.96 9.42 -5.38
CA ALA A 60 -22.71 8.08 -4.85
C ALA A 60 -22.67 7.00 -5.94
N LYS A 61 -23.49 7.14 -7.00
CA LYS A 61 -23.47 6.26 -8.17
C LYS A 61 -22.11 6.29 -8.87
N ASP A 62 -21.57 7.49 -9.12
CA ASP A 62 -20.29 7.65 -9.83
C ASP A 62 -19.12 7.19 -8.97
N VAL A 63 -19.21 7.33 -7.64
CA VAL A 63 -18.23 6.77 -6.70
C VAL A 63 -18.17 5.24 -6.81
N ILE A 64 -19.33 4.56 -6.86
CA ILE A 64 -19.39 3.11 -7.05
C ILE A 64 -18.75 2.71 -8.39
N VAL A 65 -19.06 3.45 -9.45
CA VAL A 65 -18.51 3.20 -10.80
C VAL A 65 -16.99 3.34 -10.77
N GLU A 66 -16.45 4.39 -10.14
CA GLU A 66 -15.01 4.60 -10.01
C GLU A 66 -14.32 3.44 -9.27
N ILE A 67 -14.81 3.07 -8.08
CA ILE A 67 -14.23 1.96 -7.30
C ILE A 67 -14.30 0.64 -8.07
N THR A 68 -15.42 0.36 -8.72
CA THR A 68 -15.63 -0.87 -9.51
C THR A 68 -14.67 -0.95 -10.69
N ASN A 69 -14.50 0.14 -11.42
CA ASN A 69 -13.63 0.20 -12.60
C ASN A 69 -12.16 0.03 -12.23
N LYS A 70 -11.73 0.65 -11.13
CA LYS A 70 -10.32 0.61 -10.67
C LYS A 70 -9.95 -0.65 -9.91
N ARG A 71 -10.91 -1.43 -9.43
CA ARG A 71 -10.73 -2.76 -8.78
C ARG A 71 -9.82 -2.78 -7.57
N LEU A 72 -9.65 -1.66 -6.89
CA LEU A 72 -8.82 -1.54 -5.68
C LEU A 72 -9.64 -1.50 -4.40
N GLY A 73 -11.00 -1.52 -4.51
CA GLY A 73 -11.92 -1.49 -3.37
C GLY A 73 -11.88 -0.17 -2.59
N VAL A 74 -11.31 0.89 -3.16
CA VAL A 74 -11.13 2.19 -2.51
C VAL A 74 -11.07 3.29 -3.55
N THR A 75 -11.47 4.51 -3.18
CA THR A 75 -11.20 5.74 -3.92
C THR A 75 -10.82 6.88 -2.97
N ALA A 76 -9.88 7.72 -3.38
CA ALA A 76 -9.58 8.95 -2.67
C ALA A 76 -10.62 10.02 -3.01
N VAL A 77 -11.03 10.79 -2.01
CA VAL A 77 -11.78 12.03 -2.22
C VAL A 77 -10.80 13.18 -2.19
N VAL A 78 -10.67 13.85 -3.34
CA VAL A 78 -9.66 14.90 -3.55
C VAL A 78 -10.35 16.22 -3.87
N ASP A 79 -9.95 17.27 -3.18
CA ASP A 79 -10.37 18.65 -3.44
C ASP A 79 -9.13 19.54 -3.59
N ASN A 80 -9.02 20.27 -4.70
CA ASN A 80 -7.90 21.18 -5.02
C ASN A 80 -6.49 20.52 -4.81
N ASN A 81 -6.33 19.25 -5.18
CA ASN A 81 -5.15 18.39 -4.98
C ASN A 81 -4.94 17.86 -3.55
N ASP A 82 -5.73 18.29 -2.58
CA ASP A 82 -5.66 17.77 -1.22
C ASP A 82 -6.56 16.55 -1.03
N ILE A 83 -6.07 15.56 -0.31
CA ILE A 83 -6.87 14.40 0.10
C ILE A 83 -7.77 14.84 1.26
N VAL A 84 -9.07 14.94 1.02
CA VAL A 84 -10.05 15.33 2.05
C VAL A 84 -10.77 14.14 2.67
N GLY A 85 -10.68 12.97 2.03
CA GLY A 85 -11.28 11.75 2.56
C GLY A 85 -10.95 10.51 1.72
N VAL A 86 -11.50 9.40 2.13
CA VAL A 86 -11.43 8.10 1.45
C VAL A 86 -12.78 7.41 1.53
N ILE A 87 -13.12 6.66 0.49
CA ILE A 87 -14.30 5.82 0.44
C ILE A 87 -13.87 4.41 0.05
N THR A 88 -14.32 3.43 0.83
CA THR A 88 -14.05 2.01 0.60
C THR A 88 -15.33 1.25 0.24
N ASP A 89 -15.19 0.02 -0.27
CA ASP A 89 -16.33 -0.90 -0.47
C ASP A 89 -17.11 -1.13 0.83
N GLY A 90 -16.42 -1.09 1.99
CA GLY A 90 -17.04 -1.20 3.31
C GLY A 90 -17.95 -0.02 3.62
N ASP A 91 -17.53 1.19 3.27
CA ASP A 91 -18.35 2.41 3.48
C ASP A 91 -19.58 2.38 2.59
N ILE A 92 -19.44 1.97 1.34
CA ILE A 92 -20.56 1.80 0.40
C ILE A 92 -21.57 0.79 0.95
N ARG A 93 -21.13 -0.38 1.39
CA ARG A 93 -22.02 -1.41 1.95
C ARG A 93 -22.76 -0.92 3.17
N ARG A 94 -22.11 -0.21 4.08
CA ARG A 94 -22.70 0.35 5.29
C ARG A 94 -23.82 1.34 4.94
N ILE A 95 -23.54 2.28 4.05
CA ILE A 95 -24.52 3.29 3.64
C ILE A 95 -25.70 2.71 2.88
N LEU A 96 -25.48 1.70 2.04
CA LEU A 96 -26.57 0.98 1.38
C LEU A 96 -27.51 0.27 2.35
N SER A 97 -27.00 -0.13 3.53
CA SER A 97 -27.83 -0.74 4.58
C SER A 97 -28.59 0.30 5.42
N ASP A 98 -28.03 1.49 5.57
CA ASP A 98 -28.49 2.49 6.53
C ASP A 98 -29.33 3.62 5.89
N CYS A 99 -29.33 3.75 4.55
CA CYS A 99 -29.94 4.87 3.87
C CYS A 99 -30.79 4.44 2.67
N ASP A 100 -32.08 4.72 2.73
CA ASP A 100 -33.03 4.41 1.63
C ASP A 100 -32.77 5.25 0.38
N ASN A 101 -32.25 6.47 0.52
CA ASN A 101 -32.00 7.43 -0.56
C ASN A 101 -30.52 7.56 -0.89
N PHE A 102 -29.81 6.44 -0.92
CA PHE A 102 -28.34 6.39 -1.20
C PHE A 102 -27.95 7.17 -2.48
N LEU A 103 -28.78 7.12 -3.53
CA LEU A 103 -28.47 7.74 -4.82
C LEU A 103 -28.42 9.27 -4.79
N ASP A 104 -29.03 9.90 -3.79
CA ASP A 104 -29.03 11.36 -3.61
C ASP A 104 -27.77 11.88 -2.90
N LEU A 105 -26.98 10.96 -2.32
CA LEU A 105 -25.78 11.30 -1.59
C LEU A 105 -24.61 11.66 -2.50
N LYS A 106 -23.71 12.48 -1.97
CA LYS A 106 -22.43 12.84 -2.57
C LYS A 106 -21.28 12.22 -1.77
N ALA A 107 -20.11 12.10 -2.39
CA ALA A 107 -18.90 11.53 -1.78
C ALA A 107 -18.62 12.10 -0.37
N LYS A 108 -18.75 13.42 -0.19
CA LYS A 108 -18.54 14.11 1.09
C LYS A 108 -19.47 13.66 2.22
N ASP A 109 -20.64 13.11 1.89
CA ASP A 109 -21.69 12.77 2.86
C ASP A 109 -21.39 11.43 3.54
N PHE A 110 -20.50 10.62 2.95
CA PHE A 110 -20.18 9.28 3.44
C PHE A 110 -18.69 8.89 3.40
N MET A 111 -17.83 9.81 3.02
CA MET A 111 -16.39 9.58 3.08
C MET A 111 -15.90 9.49 4.53
N SER A 112 -14.91 8.66 4.76
CA SER A 112 -14.12 8.68 5.99
C SER A 112 -13.08 9.81 5.89
N ILE A 113 -13.09 10.71 6.87
CA ILE A 113 -12.11 11.78 6.98
C ILE A 113 -10.82 11.26 7.64
N PHE A 114 -9.69 11.92 7.42
CA PHE A 114 -8.37 11.53 7.93
C PHE A 114 -7.90 10.13 7.44
N PRO A 115 -7.84 9.91 6.13
CA PRO A 115 -7.36 8.65 5.59
C PRO A 115 -5.90 8.40 5.97
N LYS A 116 -5.53 7.13 6.11
CA LYS A 116 -4.12 6.76 6.24
C LYS A 116 -3.42 6.94 4.91
N THR A 117 -2.33 7.71 4.92
CA THR A 117 -1.49 7.96 3.75
C THR A 117 -0.06 7.52 4.01
N LEU A 118 0.67 7.27 2.94
CA LEU A 118 2.10 6.95 3.01
C LEU A 118 2.81 7.54 1.78
N GLU A 119 4.01 8.07 2.00
CA GLU A 119 4.82 8.61 0.92
C GLU A 119 5.32 7.50 -0.03
N SER A 120 5.34 7.79 -1.32
CA SER A 120 5.83 6.88 -2.36
C SER A 120 7.28 6.46 -2.15
N SER A 121 8.07 7.30 -1.51
CA SER A 121 9.47 7.04 -1.13
C SER A 121 9.64 6.12 0.07
N SER A 122 8.57 5.86 0.84
CA SER A 122 8.59 4.94 1.99
C SER A 122 8.82 3.50 1.56
N MET A 123 9.29 2.69 2.49
CA MET A 123 9.55 1.27 2.23
C MET A 123 8.25 0.46 2.20
N ALA A 124 8.17 -0.53 1.31
CA ALA A 124 7.00 -1.41 1.21
C ALA A 124 6.68 -2.15 2.53
N ILE A 125 7.70 -2.44 3.33
CA ILE A 125 7.53 -3.05 4.66
C ILE A 125 6.80 -2.11 5.65
N GLU A 126 6.93 -0.79 5.50
CA GLU A 126 6.19 0.18 6.32
C GLU A 126 4.70 0.16 5.98
N ALA A 127 4.36 0.07 4.69
CA ALA A 127 2.98 -0.09 4.25
C ALA A 127 2.35 -1.34 4.86
N LYS A 128 3.07 -2.48 4.86
CA LYS A 128 2.64 -3.70 5.54
C LYS A 128 2.30 -3.45 7.01
N ASN A 129 3.24 -2.86 7.76
CA ASN A 129 3.08 -2.63 9.20
C ASN A 129 1.86 -1.72 9.50
N ILE A 130 1.65 -0.67 8.68
CA ILE A 130 0.49 0.23 8.83
C ILE A 130 -0.81 -0.52 8.54
N MET A 131 -0.85 -1.35 7.48
CA MET A 131 -2.03 -2.14 7.12
C MET A 131 -2.39 -3.14 8.23
N GLU A 132 -1.41 -3.87 8.76
CA GLU A 132 -1.60 -4.83 9.85
C GLU A 132 -2.06 -4.15 11.15
N THR A 133 -1.42 -3.04 11.53
CA THR A 133 -1.74 -2.33 12.78
C THR A 133 -3.13 -1.69 12.77
N ASN A 134 -3.60 -1.26 11.59
CA ASN A 134 -4.90 -0.59 11.45
C ASN A 134 -5.99 -1.51 10.87
N GLU A 135 -5.69 -2.79 10.62
CA GLU A 135 -6.62 -3.79 10.04
C GLU A 135 -7.22 -3.32 8.72
N ILE A 136 -6.40 -2.71 7.84
CA ILE A 136 -6.81 -2.19 6.54
C ILE A 136 -6.04 -2.87 5.41
N SER A 137 -6.64 -2.95 4.24
CA SER A 137 -6.07 -3.61 3.06
C SER A 137 -5.51 -2.65 2.03
N GLN A 138 -5.77 -1.35 2.16
CA GLN A 138 -5.34 -0.32 1.23
C GLN A 138 -4.77 0.89 1.98
N LEU A 139 -3.81 1.57 1.34
CA LEU A 139 -3.30 2.87 1.78
C LEU A 139 -3.28 3.83 0.59
N LEU A 140 -3.64 5.07 0.84
CA LEU A 140 -3.45 6.13 -0.14
C LEU A 140 -1.96 6.50 -0.18
N VAL A 141 -1.44 6.68 -1.38
CA VAL A 141 -0.03 7.02 -1.61
C VAL A 141 0.08 8.47 -2.02
N THR A 142 1.04 9.17 -1.43
CA THR A 142 1.38 10.54 -1.78
C THR A 142 2.79 10.61 -2.35
N THR A 143 3.03 11.62 -3.18
CA THR A 143 4.37 12.00 -3.65
C THR A 143 4.50 13.49 -3.43
N ASP A 144 5.46 13.88 -2.59
CA ASP A 144 5.64 15.27 -2.15
C ASP A 144 4.33 15.87 -1.57
N GLY A 145 3.59 15.06 -0.81
CA GLY A 145 2.33 15.42 -0.18
C GLY A 145 1.11 15.42 -1.11
N ILE A 146 1.28 15.21 -2.41
CA ILE A 146 0.20 15.17 -3.40
C ILE A 146 -0.25 13.73 -3.62
N TYR A 147 -1.58 13.51 -3.72
CA TYR A 147 -2.12 12.19 -4.02
C TYR A 147 -1.58 11.62 -5.32
N SER A 148 -0.99 10.44 -5.26
CA SER A 148 -0.33 9.79 -6.40
C SER A 148 -0.82 8.37 -6.69
N GLY A 149 -1.63 7.76 -5.80
CA GLY A 149 -2.15 6.42 -6.06
C GLY A 149 -2.58 5.66 -4.81
N VAL A 150 -2.71 4.36 -4.98
CA VAL A 150 -3.09 3.41 -3.91
C VAL A 150 -2.15 2.22 -3.94
N ILE A 151 -1.75 1.75 -2.77
CA ILE A 151 -1.12 0.45 -2.58
C ILE A 151 -2.11 -0.50 -1.89
N HIS A 152 -2.25 -1.71 -2.42
CA HIS A 152 -3.13 -2.74 -1.89
C HIS A 152 -2.31 -3.87 -1.26
N ILE A 153 -2.85 -4.55 -0.26
CA ILE A 153 -2.19 -5.69 0.42
C ILE A 153 -1.79 -6.80 -0.57
N HIS A 154 -2.54 -6.98 -1.66
CA HIS A 154 -2.19 -7.94 -2.71
C HIS A 154 -0.90 -7.59 -3.45
N ASP A 155 -0.54 -6.32 -3.54
CA ASP A 155 0.72 -5.88 -4.17
C ASP A 155 1.90 -6.33 -3.32
N LEU A 156 1.77 -6.20 -1.98
CA LEU A 156 2.76 -6.68 -1.03
C LEU A 156 2.89 -8.21 -1.05
N ASN A 157 1.76 -8.92 -1.18
CA ASN A 157 1.73 -10.38 -1.28
C ASN A 157 2.44 -10.89 -2.56
N LYS A 158 2.20 -10.27 -3.71
CA LYS A 158 2.85 -10.62 -4.98
C LYS A 158 4.37 -10.51 -4.88
N GLU A 159 4.86 -9.55 -4.13
CA GLU A 159 6.30 -9.33 -3.94
C GLU A 159 6.91 -10.15 -2.79
N GLY A 160 6.11 -10.91 -2.06
CA GLY A 160 6.56 -11.73 -0.94
C GLY A 160 7.02 -10.91 0.27
N ILE A 161 6.41 -9.74 0.48
CA ILE A 161 6.63 -8.90 1.66
C ILE A 161 5.81 -9.40 2.85
N ILE A 162 4.64 -9.97 2.56
CA ILE A 162 3.74 -10.62 3.52
C ILE A 162 3.83 -12.11 3.34
#